data_0874872d1b5788dd819a508c897df62d
#
_entry.id   0874872d1b5788dd819a508c897df62d
#
_cell.length_a   1.000
_cell.length_b   1.000
_cell.length_c   1.000
_cell.angle_alpha   90.00
_cell.angle_beta   90.00
_cell.angle_gamma   90.00
#
_symmetry.space_group_name_H-M   'P 1'
#
loop_
_entity.id
_entity.type
_entity.pdbx_description
1 polymer ?
#
loop_
_entity_poly.entity_id
_entity_poly.type
_entity_poly.pdbx_seq_one_letter_code
_entity_poly.pdbx_strand_id
1 'polypeptide(L)'
;MVILAANNTVDAVDKQTSDPAQNNAETEPILVAQNAAPMEAKGSETAKVNVDSKGVILKGYDAVAFFKQGKPVKGNPTIESTYQAATYLFASTADKSDFDKEPAKYVPQYGGFCSYGVANGVLANIEGPDAFTVYKGKLYFCGNQTALKSFKSDIDSNIEKADTNWRQLSGS
;
A
#
# COMPACT_ATOMS: atom_id res chain seq x y z
N MET A 1 -49.89 9.44 45.45
CA MET A 1 -51.14 8.85 45.02
C MET A 1 -50.73 7.90 43.89
N VAL A 2 -50.24 6.69 44.21
CA VAL A 2 -51.04 5.49 44.42
C VAL A 2 -51.79 5.18 43.11
N ILE A 3 -51.58 4.11 42.34
CA ILE A 3 -51.52 2.66 42.61
C ILE A 3 -51.38 2.02 41.22
N LEU A 4 -50.49 1.09 40.97
CA LEU A 4 -50.57 -0.38 40.98
C LEU A 4 -51.21 -1.00 39.73
N ALA A 5 -50.41 -1.78 39.05
CA ALA A 5 -50.44 -3.27 39.02
C ALA A 5 -51.53 -3.84 38.06
N ALA A 6 -51.42 -4.91 37.39
CA ALA A 6 -50.82 -6.22 37.56
C ALA A 6 -50.95 -7.01 36.23
N ASN A 7 -49.99 -7.88 35.98
CA ASN A 7 -50.09 -9.32 35.80
C ASN A 7 -51.25 -9.94 35.01
N ASN A 8 -50.92 -10.82 34.09
CA ASN A 8 -51.22 -12.27 34.08
C ASN A 8 -50.58 -12.92 32.84
N THR A 9 -49.63 -13.71 32.96
CA THR A 9 -49.48 -15.17 33.14
C THR A 9 -50.58 -16.07 32.59
N VAL A 10 -50.03 -17.13 32.09
CA VAL A 10 -50.43 -18.53 31.97
C VAL A 10 -50.86 -18.92 30.55
N ASP A 11 -50.55 -20.03 30.04
CA ASP A 11 -50.04 -21.36 30.36
C ASP A 11 -50.09 -22.15 29.07
N ALA A 12 -49.07 -22.79 28.71
CA ALA A 12 -48.74 -24.18 28.79
C ALA A 12 -49.55 -25.18 27.94
N VAL A 13 -48.77 -26.14 27.39
CA VAL A 13 -49.05 -27.55 27.17
C VAL A 13 -49.71 -27.92 25.83
N ASP A 14 -49.31 -28.83 25.04
CA ASP A 14 -48.54 -30.08 25.17
C ASP A 14 -48.57 -30.84 23.84
N LYS A 15 -47.58 -31.73 23.71
CA LYS A 15 -47.57 -33.02 23.02
C LYS A 15 -47.51 -33.12 21.52
N GLN A 16 -46.30 -33.46 21.07
CA GLN A 16 -45.79 -34.82 20.80
C GLN A 16 -46.55 -35.60 19.72
N THR A 17 -45.89 -35.92 18.63
CA THR A 17 -45.34 -37.25 18.39
C THR A 17 -44.83 -37.40 16.96
N SER A 18 -43.70 -38.04 16.92
CA SER A 18 -43.21 -39.14 16.05
C SER A 18 -42.57 -38.76 14.73
N ASP A 19 -41.27 -38.98 14.71
CA ASP A 19 -40.42 -39.49 13.64
C ASP A 19 -40.96 -40.84 13.08
N PRO A 20 -40.45 -41.42 12.01
CA PRO A 20 -39.21 -41.17 11.27
C PRO A 20 -39.37 -41.29 9.73
N ALA A 21 -38.42 -40.85 9.00
CA ALA A 21 -37.85 -41.58 7.86
C ALA A 21 -36.74 -40.80 7.17
N GLN A 22 -35.59 -41.40 7.30
CA GLN A 22 -34.41 -41.32 6.43
C GLN A 22 -34.70 -40.90 4.99
N ASN A 23 -33.91 -39.95 4.49
CA ASN A 23 -33.19 -40.24 3.27
C ASN A 23 -31.94 -39.37 3.12
N ASN A 24 -30.89 -40.08 2.86
CA ASN A 24 -29.62 -39.64 2.34
C ASN A 24 -29.78 -38.62 1.20
N ALA A 25 -29.02 -37.57 1.26
CA ALA A 25 -28.35 -37.03 0.09
C ALA A 25 -27.21 -36.13 0.52
N GLU A 26 -26.04 -36.63 0.34
CA GLU A 26 -24.86 -36.01 -0.24
C GLU A 26 -24.47 -34.66 0.32
N THR A 27 -23.57 -34.76 1.23
CA THR A 27 -22.59 -33.74 1.57
C THR A 27 -21.78 -33.38 0.30
N GLU A 28 -22.21 -32.37 -0.40
CA GLU A 28 -21.27 -31.69 -1.30
C GLU A 28 -20.36 -30.81 -0.47
N PRO A 29 -19.04 -30.97 -0.57
CA PRO A 29 -18.12 -30.04 0.06
C PRO A 29 -18.24 -28.70 -0.66
N ILE A 30 -18.59 -27.67 0.09
CA ILE A 30 -18.44 -26.30 -0.33
C ILE A 30 -16.97 -26.11 -0.68
N LEU A 31 -16.68 -26.10 -1.96
CA LEU A 31 -15.40 -25.71 -2.50
C LEU A 31 -15.24 -24.23 -2.16
N VAL A 32 -14.56 -23.96 -1.07
CA VAL A 32 -13.99 -22.66 -0.80
C VAL A 32 -12.99 -22.44 -1.93
N ALA A 33 -13.42 -21.66 -2.91
CA ALA A 33 -12.54 -21.16 -3.96
C ALA A 33 -11.49 -20.26 -3.31
N GLN A 34 -10.43 -20.87 -2.82
CA GLN A 34 -9.15 -20.22 -2.65
C GLN A 34 -8.58 -20.05 -4.06
N ASN A 35 -8.91 -18.98 -4.70
CA ASN A 35 -8.22 -18.48 -5.88
C ASN A 35 -8.13 -16.97 -5.82
N ALA A 36 -7.39 -16.47 -4.85
CA ALA A 36 -6.65 -15.25 -5.03
C ALA A 36 -5.27 -15.67 -5.55
N ALA A 37 -5.21 -15.96 -6.84
CA ALA A 37 -3.93 -16.04 -7.53
C ALA A 37 -3.24 -14.69 -7.37
N PRO A 38 -1.95 -14.65 -7.01
CA PRO A 38 -1.19 -13.43 -7.15
C PRO A 38 -1.25 -13.05 -8.63
N MET A 39 -1.69 -11.85 -8.94
CA MET A 39 -1.49 -11.29 -10.26
C MET A 39 0.03 -11.16 -10.44
N GLU A 40 0.61 -12.17 -11.05
CA GLU A 40 1.95 -12.07 -11.60
C GLU A 40 1.91 -11.00 -12.67
N ALA A 41 2.37 -9.80 -12.31
CA ALA A 41 2.68 -8.76 -13.27
C ALA A 41 3.77 -9.30 -14.19
N LYS A 42 3.38 -9.67 -15.42
CA LYS A 42 4.30 -9.93 -16.51
C LYS A 42 5.14 -8.68 -16.72
N GLY A 43 6.44 -8.84 -16.59
CA GLY A 43 7.43 -7.82 -16.89
C GLY A 43 8.60 -7.96 -15.92
N SER A 44 9.37 -9.04 -16.03
CA SER A 44 10.69 -9.14 -15.40
C SER A 44 11.70 -8.31 -16.22
N GLU A 45 11.57 -7.02 -16.16
CA GLU A 45 12.72 -6.12 -16.18
C GLU A 45 12.95 -5.73 -14.73
N THR A 46 14.16 -5.96 -14.25
CA THR A 46 14.55 -5.62 -12.88
C THR A 46 14.44 -4.11 -12.73
N ALA A 47 13.25 -3.68 -12.29
CA ALA A 47 13.00 -2.26 -12.06
C ALA A 47 14.09 -1.70 -11.15
N LYS A 48 14.80 -0.68 -11.61
CA LYS A 48 15.87 -0.08 -10.84
C LYS A 48 15.26 0.67 -9.66
N VAL A 49 15.53 0.19 -8.45
CA VAL A 49 14.95 0.72 -7.21
C VAL A 49 16.04 1.06 -6.19
N ASN A 50 15.84 2.13 -5.46
CA ASN A 50 16.74 2.62 -4.43
C ASN A 50 16.38 1.97 -3.09
N VAL A 51 16.89 0.77 -2.88
CA VAL A 51 16.65 -0.04 -1.68
C VAL A 51 17.93 -0.19 -0.87
N ASP A 52 17.76 -0.50 0.41
CA ASP A 52 18.86 -0.87 1.30
C ASP A 52 19.31 -2.33 1.08
N SER A 53 20.27 -2.79 1.87
CA SER A 53 20.80 -4.17 1.82
C SER A 53 19.76 -5.26 2.13
N LYS A 54 18.60 -4.89 2.66
CA LYS A 54 17.47 -5.78 2.95
C LYS A 54 16.36 -5.70 1.90
N GLY A 55 16.55 -4.89 0.85
CA GLY A 55 15.55 -4.65 -0.17
C GLY A 55 14.46 -3.65 0.24
N VAL A 56 14.66 -2.93 1.35
CA VAL A 56 13.67 -1.97 1.85
C VAL A 56 13.85 -0.62 1.16
N ILE A 57 12.76 -0.12 0.57
CA ILE A 57 12.71 1.18 -0.10
C ILE A 57 12.40 2.31 0.89
N LEU A 58 12.65 3.57 0.47
CA LEU A 58 12.34 4.78 1.23
C LEU A 58 12.93 4.78 2.66
N LYS A 59 14.05 4.06 2.87
CA LYS A 59 14.66 3.90 4.21
C LYS A 59 13.67 3.37 5.26
N GLY A 60 12.64 2.63 4.82
CA GLY A 60 11.62 2.06 5.69
C GLY A 60 10.57 3.06 6.20
N TYR A 61 10.35 4.15 5.48
CA TYR A 61 9.24 5.06 5.73
C TYR A 61 8.00 4.68 4.90
N ASP A 62 6.84 4.90 5.47
CA ASP A 62 5.55 4.54 4.91
C ASP A 62 5.20 5.40 3.68
N ALA A 63 5.10 4.75 2.52
CA ALA A 63 4.82 5.42 1.26
C ALA A 63 3.43 6.10 1.25
N VAL A 64 2.44 5.52 1.92
CA VAL A 64 1.06 6.04 1.99
C VAL A 64 0.98 7.28 2.86
N ALA A 65 1.77 7.33 3.94
CA ALA A 65 1.79 8.46 4.86
C ALA A 65 2.22 9.77 4.21
N PHE A 66 3.09 9.75 3.19
CA PHE A 66 3.47 10.95 2.44
C PHE A 66 2.27 11.59 1.74
N PHE A 67 1.31 10.80 1.27
CA PHE A 67 0.09 11.31 0.65
C PHE A 67 -0.97 11.72 1.67
N LYS A 68 -1.19 10.89 2.70
CA LYS A 68 -2.27 11.11 3.66
C LYS A 68 -1.93 12.15 4.72
N GLN A 69 -0.69 12.16 5.17
CA GLN A 69 -0.25 12.96 6.31
C GLN A 69 0.69 14.12 5.90
N GLY A 70 1.21 14.11 4.67
CA GLY A 70 2.15 15.12 4.18
C GLY A 70 3.46 15.17 4.94
N LYS A 71 3.85 14.08 5.59
CA LYS A 71 5.08 13.97 6.38
C LYS A 71 5.62 12.55 6.39
N PRO A 72 6.94 12.37 6.61
CA PRO A 72 7.52 11.04 6.78
C PRO A 72 7.03 10.40 8.08
N VAL A 73 6.56 9.16 7.98
CA VAL A 73 6.19 8.31 9.11
C VAL A 73 6.95 7.00 8.99
N LYS A 74 7.60 6.58 10.07
CA LYS A 74 8.36 5.34 10.06
C LYS A 74 7.43 4.15 9.96
N GLY A 75 7.70 3.24 9.01
CA GLY A 75 7.01 1.97 8.89
C GLY A 75 7.42 0.98 9.97
N ASN A 76 6.52 0.05 10.26
CA ASN A 76 6.76 -1.09 11.14
C ASN A 76 7.26 -2.27 10.29
N PRO A 77 8.40 -2.88 10.60
CA PRO A 77 8.94 -4.01 9.84
C PRO A 77 8.03 -5.24 9.77
N THR A 78 7.02 -5.35 10.65
CA THR A 78 6.05 -6.45 10.63
C THR A 78 4.85 -6.18 9.72
N ILE A 79 4.73 -4.97 9.17
CA ILE A 79 3.63 -4.55 8.29
C ILE A 79 4.25 -4.14 6.96
N GLU A 80 4.40 -5.09 6.07
CA GLU A 80 5.12 -4.91 4.81
C GLU A 80 4.37 -5.45 3.60
N SER A 81 4.72 -4.95 2.42
CA SER A 81 4.34 -5.48 1.12
C SER A 81 5.51 -5.41 0.16
N THR A 82 5.59 -6.37 -0.76
CA THR A 82 6.58 -6.36 -1.83
C THR A 82 5.94 -5.90 -3.14
N TYR A 83 6.56 -4.94 -3.79
CA TYR A 83 6.12 -4.46 -5.10
C TYR A 83 7.32 -4.00 -5.94
N GLN A 84 7.40 -4.43 -7.21
CA GLN A 84 8.48 -4.07 -8.15
C GLN A 84 9.90 -4.22 -7.55
N ALA A 85 10.19 -5.41 -7.02
CA ALA A 85 11.47 -5.76 -6.41
C ALA A 85 11.89 -4.89 -5.19
N ALA A 86 10.95 -4.21 -4.54
CA ALA A 86 11.18 -3.44 -3.33
C ALA A 86 10.21 -3.83 -2.21
N THR A 87 10.68 -3.82 -0.97
CA THR A 87 9.87 -4.02 0.23
C THR A 87 9.47 -2.67 0.80
N TYR A 88 8.16 -2.46 0.92
CA TYR A 88 7.53 -1.27 1.51
C TYR A 88 7.09 -1.59 2.93
N LEU A 89 7.44 -0.73 3.87
CA LEU A 89 7.02 -0.84 5.27
C LEU A 89 5.93 0.19 5.56
N PHE A 90 4.92 -0.19 6.34
CA PHE A 90 3.78 0.66 6.66
C PHE A 90 3.66 0.91 8.16
N ALA A 91 3.19 2.10 8.52
CA ALA A 91 2.94 2.45 9.92
C ALA A 91 1.68 1.78 10.47
N SER A 92 0.74 1.41 9.59
CA SER A 92 -0.52 0.77 9.95
C SER A 92 -0.95 -0.28 8.93
N THR A 93 -1.79 -1.21 9.36
CA THR A 93 -2.44 -2.18 8.46
C THR A 93 -3.41 -1.51 7.48
N ALA A 94 -3.97 -0.36 7.85
CA ALA A 94 -4.81 0.44 6.96
C ALA A 94 -4.00 1.02 5.79
N ASP A 95 -2.81 1.57 6.05
CA ASP A 95 -1.93 2.10 5.00
C ASP A 95 -1.41 0.98 4.10
N LYS A 96 -1.06 -0.19 4.69
CA LYS A 96 -0.75 -1.38 3.90
C LYS A 96 -1.90 -1.78 2.98
N SER A 97 -3.13 -1.83 3.50
CA SER A 97 -4.32 -2.19 2.72
C SER A 97 -4.57 -1.21 1.56
N ASP A 98 -4.35 0.08 1.77
CA ASP A 98 -4.51 1.08 0.71
C ASP A 98 -3.41 0.97 -0.35
N PHE A 99 -2.18 0.68 0.08
CA PHE A 99 -1.09 0.39 -0.85
C PHE A 99 -1.37 -0.86 -1.69
N ASP A 100 -1.79 -1.96 -1.07
CA ASP A 100 -2.04 -3.24 -1.76
C ASP A 100 -3.17 -3.13 -2.81
N LYS A 101 -4.13 -2.22 -2.61
CA LYS A 101 -5.20 -1.95 -3.58
C LYS A 101 -4.71 -1.17 -4.80
N GLU A 102 -3.85 -0.17 -4.60
CA GLU A 102 -3.39 0.76 -5.64
C GLU A 102 -1.89 1.07 -5.49
N PRO A 103 -0.98 0.08 -5.57
CA PRO A 103 0.44 0.31 -5.31
C PRO A 103 1.05 1.36 -6.24
N ALA A 104 0.65 1.37 -7.51
CA ALA A 104 1.15 2.33 -8.50
C ALA A 104 0.93 3.80 -8.12
N LYS A 105 -0.06 4.09 -7.28
CA LYS A 105 -0.36 5.43 -6.77
C LYS A 105 0.66 5.92 -5.75
N TYR A 106 1.15 5.00 -4.92
CA TYR A 106 1.96 5.33 -3.74
C TYR A 106 3.46 5.14 -3.94
N VAL A 107 3.85 4.41 -5.00
CA VAL A 107 5.28 4.20 -5.29
C VAL A 107 5.98 5.52 -5.63
N PRO A 108 7.22 5.71 -5.15
CA PRO A 108 7.98 6.89 -5.52
C PRO A 108 8.37 6.86 -7.00
N GLN A 109 8.39 8.01 -7.63
CA GLN A 109 8.89 8.13 -8.99
C GLN A 109 10.40 7.82 -9.03
N TYR A 110 10.86 7.38 -10.20
CA TYR A 110 12.28 7.06 -10.44
C TYR A 110 12.85 6.07 -9.45
N GLY A 111 12.07 5.04 -9.10
CA GLY A 111 12.50 3.99 -8.17
C GLY A 111 12.92 4.49 -6.78
N GLY A 112 12.52 5.70 -6.38
CA GLY A 112 12.90 6.30 -5.10
C GLY A 112 14.31 6.92 -5.07
N PHE A 113 14.96 7.08 -6.23
CA PHE A 113 16.17 7.90 -6.36
C PHE A 113 15.84 9.39 -6.31
N CYS A 114 16.88 10.22 -6.13
CA CYS A 114 16.77 11.67 -6.15
C CYS A 114 16.25 12.14 -7.51
N SER A 115 15.03 12.69 -7.57
CA SER A 115 14.40 13.17 -8.81
C SER A 115 15.18 14.30 -9.48
N TYR A 116 15.79 15.19 -8.68
CA TYR A 116 16.67 16.24 -9.22
C TYR A 116 17.97 15.65 -9.78
N GLY A 117 18.50 14.61 -9.15
CA GLY A 117 19.64 13.86 -9.71
C GLY A 117 19.28 13.24 -11.05
N VAL A 118 18.15 12.55 -11.13
CA VAL A 118 17.65 11.94 -12.39
C VAL A 118 17.44 13.00 -13.47
N ALA A 119 16.89 14.17 -13.14
CA ALA A 119 16.74 15.28 -14.07
C ALA A 119 18.10 15.79 -14.63
N ASN A 120 19.18 15.59 -13.89
CA ASN A 120 20.55 15.90 -14.30
C ASN A 120 21.33 14.68 -14.82
N GLY A 121 20.66 13.56 -15.11
CA GLY A 121 21.27 12.37 -15.71
C GLY A 121 22.06 11.50 -14.74
N VAL A 122 21.83 11.61 -13.44
CA VAL A 122 22.55 10.82 -12.43
C VAL A 122 21.60 10.13 -11.44
N LEU A 123 21.96 8.90 -11.04
CA LEU A 123 21.28 8.19 -9.98
C LEU A 123 21.93 8.57 -8.66
N ALA A 124 21.26 9.39 -7.87
CA ALA A 124 21.69 9.78 -6.54
C ALA A 124 20.73 9.23 -5.48
N ASN A 125 21.29 8.79 -4.36
CA ASN A 125 20.48 8.32 -3.23
C ASN A 125 19.81 9.51 -2.50
N ILE A 126 18.74 9.21 -1.77
CA ILE A 126 18.15 10.14 -0.82
C ILE A 126 18.90 10.08 0.51
N GLU A 127 19.18 11.22 1.11
CA GLU A 127 19.84 11.31 2.43
C GLU A 127 18.85 11.01 3.55
N GLY A 128 17.59 11.45 3.40
CA GLY A 128 16.53 11.27 4.37
C GLY A 128 15.15 11.33 3.73
N PRO A 129 14.09 11.09 4.51
CA PRO A 129 12.72 11.06 4.01
C PRO A 129 12.10 12.47 3.90
N ASP A 130 12.75 13.51 4.43
CA ASP A 130 12.16 14.84 4.56
C ASP A 130 12.19 15.66 3.27
N ALA A 131 13.08 15.30 2.34
CA ALA A 131 13.23 15.99 1.07
C ALA A 131 12.32 15.36 0.00
N PHE A 132 11.01 15.54 0.15
CA PHE A 132 10.00 14.99 -0.76
C PHE A 132 8.98 16.03 -1.21
N THR A 133 8.24 15.70 -2.24
CA THR A 133 7.04 16.44 -2.65
C THR A 133 6.05 15.49 -3.33
N VAL A 134 4.76 15.71 -3.07
CA VAL A 134 3.68 15.11 -3.88
C VAL A 134 3.23 16.17 -4.88
N TYR A 135 3.35 15.88 -6.15
CA TYR A 135 2.98 16.78 -7.23
C TYR A 135 2.18 16.03 -8.30
N LYS A 136 1.03 16.57 -8.67
CA LYS A 136 0.09 15.94 -9.63
C LYS A 136 -0.19 14.46 -9.29
N GLY A 137 -0.36 14.17 -7.98
CA GLY A 137 -0.67 12.82 -7.49
C GLY A 137 0.50 11.82 -7.52
N LYS A 138 1.72 12.28 -7.75
CA LYS A 138 2.94 11.46 -7.78
C LYS A 138 3.91 11.87 -6.68
N LEU A 139 4.64 10.91 -6.14
CA LEU A 139 5.58 11.09 -5.04
C LEU A 139 7.02 11.19 -5.59
N TYR A 140 7.68 12.29 -5.31
CA TYR A 140 9.05 12.57 -5.72
C TYR A 140 9.93 12.76 -4.49
N PHE A 141 11.10 12.17 -4.51
CA PHE A 141 12.15 12.36 -3.51
C PHE A 141 13.34 13.11 -4.09
N CYS A 142 14.03 13.85 -3.25
CA CYS A 142 15.31 14.48 -3.59
C CYS A 142 16.37 14.08 -2.56
N GLY A 143 17.65 14.24 -2.90
CA GLY A 143 18.76 13.89 -2.02
C GLY A 143 18.66 14.61 -0.69
N ASN A 144 18.43 15.90 -0.72
CA ASN A 144 18.31 16.77 0.45
C ASN A 144 17.41 17.99 0.14
N GLN A 145 17.23 18.88 1.10
CA GLN A 145 16.38 20.07 0.96
C GLN A 145 16.84 21.04 -0.12
N THR A 146 18.16 21.15 -0.36
CA THR A 146 18.70 21.99 -1.43
C THR A 146 18.31 21.44 -2.80
N ALA A 147 18.47 20.13 -3.01
CA ALA A 147 18.04 19.45 -4.22
C ALA A 147 16.51 19.54 -4.42
N LEU A 148 15.74 19.43 -3.34
CA LEU A 148 14.27 19.59 -3.39
C LEU A 148 13.87 21.00 -3.79
N LYS A 149 14.52 22.03 -3.26
CA LYS A 149 14.28 23.42 -3.64
C LYS A 149 14.59 23.64 -5.12
N SER A 150 15.71 23.13 -5.61
CA SER A 150 16.08 23.21 -7.02
C SER A 150 15.12 22.43 -7.93
N PHE A 151 14.66 21.24 -7.49
CA PHE A 151 13.67 20.47 -8.23
C PHE A 151 12.32 21.21 -8.33
N LYS A 152 11.89 21.87 -7.26
CA LYS A 152 10.63 22.61 -7.21
C LYS A 152 10.69 23.98 -7.89
N SER A 153 11.86 24.56 -8.15
CA SER A 153 11.98 25.88 -8.80
C SER A 153 11.42 25.89 -10.24
N ASP A 154 11.49 24.75 -10.92
CA ASP A 154 10.87 24.52 -12.23
C ASP A 154 10.48 23.05 -12.33
N ILE A 155 9.44 22.68 -11.57
CA ILE A 155 9.12 21.27 -11.32
C ILE A 155 8.68 20.53 -12.58
N ASP A 156 7.93 21.19 -13.47
CA ASP A 156 7.45 20.56 -14.70
C ASP A 156 8.62 20.28 -15.65
N SER A 157 9.52 21.24 -15.88
CA SER A 157 10.72 21.05 -16.70
C SER A 157 11.67 20.00 -16.11
N ASN A 158 11.84 19.98 -14.78
CA ASN A 158 12.67 18.98 -14.12
C ASN A 158 12.06 17.58 -14.23
N ILE A 159 10.74 17.44 -14.19
CA ILE A 159 10.06 16.16 -14.43
C ILE A 159 10.26 15.69 -15.86
N GLU A 160 10.10 16.54 -16.86
CA GLU A 160 10.31 16.19 -18.28
C GLU A 160 11.75 15.70 -18.55
N LYS A 161 12.74 16.40 -17.98
CA LYS A 161 14.15 15.96 -18.03
C LYS A 161 14.35 14.63 -17.34
N ALA A 162 13.78 14.46 -16.15
CA ALA A 162 13.89 13.24 -15.37
C ALA A 162 13.22 12.06 -16.10
N ASP A 163 12.04 12.23 -16.68
CA ASP A 163 11.35 11.20 -17.46
C ASP A 163 12.17 10.77 -18.68
N THR A 164 12.82 11.71 -19.34
CA THR A 164 13.72 11.44 -20.48
C THR A 164 14.95 10.64 -20.05
N ASN A 165 15.61 11.10 -18.99
CA ASN A 165 16.84 10.47 -18.49
C ASN A 165 16.56 9.12 -17.83
N TRP A 166 15.40 8.95 -17.19
CA TRP A 166 15.05 7.73 -16.49
C TRP A 166 15.06 6.50 -17.40
N ARG A 167 14.59 6.62 -18.63
CA ARG A 167 14.60 5.53 -19.61
C ARG A 167 16.00 4.98 -19.86
N GLN A 168 17.01 5.84 -19.86
CA GLN A 168 18.41 5.43 -20.03
C GLN A 168 19.01 4.93 -18.71
N LEU A 169 18.71 5.62 -17.60
CA LEU A 169 19.28 5.30 -16.29
C LEU A 169 18.71 4.01 -15.68
N SER A 170 17.45 3.71 -15.95
CA SER A 170 16.79 2.48 -15.48
C SER A 170 17.12 1.26 -16.32
N GLY A 171 17.60 1.45 -17.55
CA GLY A 171 17.86 0.34 -18.48
C GLY A 171 16.59 -0.18 -19.17
N SER A 172 15.51 0.60 -19.16
CA SER A 172 14.21 0.25 -19.77
C SER A 172 14.01 0.91 -21.15
#